data_1a5c1eea1e41c6c039613fe3886c3c8f
#
_entry.id   1a5c1eea1e41c6c039613fe3886c3c8f
#
_cell.length_a   1.000
_cell.length_b   1.000
_cell.length_c   1.000
_cell.angle_alpha   90.00
_cell.angle_beta   90.00
_cell.angle_gamma   90.00
#
_symmetry.space_group_name_H-M   'P 1'
#
loop_
_entity.id
_entity.type
_entity.pdbx_description
1 polymer ?
#
loop_
_entity_poly.entity_id
_entity_poly.type
_entity_poly.pdbx_seq_one_letter_code
_entity_poly.pdbx_strand_id
1 'polypeptide(L)'
;MEKPKDFDTARATGEFKPLPAGGYVCEIIGVDETMSKTGKKMIKIVLDIAEGDEKGRFMESYKSDTREFKKWPAGAVVYQLTEDPEGNTHGRFKQFTNCVTDSNKGFEIRWGKEFGACFKGKQVGVIFGREQYESPKDGSLRWSTKPQFFKTVAEIRDGDFKVPEDKTLPSGSAVAVNAPEGFSEITDDDIPF
;
A
#
# COMPACT_ATOMS: atom_id res chain seq x y z
N MET A 1 -23.87 -28.78 19.46
CA MET A 1 -23.00 -28.17 18.41
C MET A 1 -21.58 -28.28 18.89
N GLU A 2 -20.70 -28.88 18.13
CA GLU A 2 -19.28 -28.93 18.49
C GLU A 2 -18.62 -27.55 18.32
N LYS A 3 -17.63 -27.28 19.19
CA LYS A 3 -16.87 -26.02 19.12
C LYS A 3 -16.01 -26.01 17.86
N PRO A 4 -16.11 -24.97 16.98
CA PRO A 4 -15.22 -24.83 15.82
C PRO A 4 -13.74 -24.84 16.23
N LYS A 5 -12.86 -25.39 15.37
CA LYS A 5 -11.43 -25.58 15.68
C LYS A 5 -10.68 -24.29 15.97
N ASP A 6 -11.13 -23.20 15.37
CA ASP A 6 -10.50 -21.89 15.44
C ASP A 6 -11.26 -20.88 16.32
N PHE A 7 -12.28 -21.34 17.07
CA PHE A 7 -13.17 -20.46 17.83
C PHE A 7 -12.43 -19.53 18.81
N ASP A 8 -11.37 -20.01 19.46
CA ASP A 8 -10.60 -19.22 20.44
C ASP A 8 -9.62 -18.24 19.79
N THR A 9 -9.27 -18.47 18.51
CA THR A 9 -8.34 -17.64 17.75
C THR A 9 -9.04 -16.78 16.69
N ALA A 10 -10.31 -17.09 16.39
CA ALA A 10 -11.12 -16.32 15.46
C ALA A 10 -11.43 -14.93 16.04
N ARG A 11 -11.22 -13.91 15.24
CA ARG A 11 -11.59 -12.53 15.61
C ARG A 11 -13.10 -12.35 15.51
N ALA A 12 -13.72 -11.77 16.55
CA ALA A 12 -15.14 -11.45 16.51
C ALA A 12 -15.42 -10.36 15.44
N THR A 13 -16.57 -10.46 14.80
CA THR A 13 -17.02 -9.43 13.84
C THR A 13 -17.16 -8.09 14.55
N GLY A 14 -16.42 -7.06 14.10
CA GLY A 14 -16.40 -5.74 14.72
C GLY A 14 -15.12 -5.40 15.50
N GLU A 15 -14.23 -6.35 15.77
CA GLU A 15 -12.92 -6.12 16.44
C GLU A 15 -11.81 -5.64 15.48
N PHE A 16 -12.16 -5.15 14.30
CA PHE A 16 -11.17 -4.63 13.38
C PHE A 16 -10.59 -3.31 13.90
N LYS A 17 -9.39 -3.38 14.46
CA LYS A 17 -8.61 -2.18 14.80
C LYS A 17 -7.94 -1.65 13.52
N PRO A 18 -8.12 -0.37 13.16
CA PRO A 18 -7.36 0.24 12.06
C PRO A 18 -5.86 0.07 12.30
N LEU A 19 -5.09 -0.12 11.23
CA LEU A 19 -3.63 -0.12 11.33
C LEU A 19 -3.18 1.26 11.83
N PRO A 20 -2.37 1.35 12.88
CA PRO A 20 -1.78 2.63 13.29
C PRO A 20 -0.92 3.23 12.18
N ALA A 21 -0.89 4.57 12.08
CA ALA A 21 0.09 5.24 11.22
C ALA A 21 1.51 5.00 11.76
N GLY A 22 2.46 4.75 10.87
CA GLY A 22 3.83 4.42 11.27
C GLY A 22 4.64 3.76 10.17
N GLY A 23 5.87 3.42 10.48
CA GLY A 23 6.77 2.66 9.61
C GLY A 23 6.66 1.16 9.88
N TYR A 24 6.56 0.39 8.81
CA TYR A 24 6.45 -1.07 8.87
C TYR A 24 7.41 -1.71 7.87
N VAL A 25 8.05 -2.79 8.28
CA VAL A 25 8.74 -3.69 7.35
C VAL A 25 7.70 -4.56 6.68
N CYS A 26 7.62 -4.46 5.35
CA CYS A 26 6.64 -5.19 4.56
C CYS A 26 7.32 -6.20 3.64
N GLU A 27 6.63 -7.30 3.37
CA GLU A 27 6.93 -8.24 2.30
C GLU A 27 6.10 -7.90 1.07
N ILE A 28 6.72 -7.94 -0.10
CA ILE A 28 6.04 -7.78 -1.38
C ILE A 28 5.42 -9.12 -1.78
N ILE A 29 4.10 -9.19 -1.77
CA ILE A 29 3.34 -10.38 -2.15
C ILE A 29 3.29 -10.52 -3.67
N GLY A 30 3.24 -9.39 -4.38
CA GLY A 30 3.24 -9.35 -5.84
C GLY A 30 3.40 -7.95 -6.37
N VAL A 31 3.90 -7.87 -7.60
CA VAL A 31 3.94 -6.63 -8.40
C VAL A 31 3.41 -6.97 -9.79
N ASP A 32 2.39 -6.26 -10.21
CA ASP A 32 1.76 -6.42 -11.53
C ASP A 32 1.89 -5.12 -12.33
N GLU A 33 2.26 -5.23 -13.60
CA GLU A 33 2.19 -4.11 -14.52
C GLU A 33 0.73 -3.84 -14.89
N THR A 34 0.33 -2.58 -14.90
CA THR A 34 -1.05 -2.17 -15.19
C THR A 34 -1.06 -0.79 -15.85
N MET A 35 -2.23 -0.34 -16.23
CA MET A 35 -2.45 1.00 -16.78
C MET A 35 -3.56 1.68 -16.01
N SER A 36 -3.45 3.00 -15.85
CA SER A 36 -4.53 3.82 -15.34
C SER A 36 -5.69 3.89 -16.33
N LYS A 37 -6.85 4.38 -15.89
CA LYS A 37 -7.99 4.66 -16.78
C LYS A 37 -7.63 5.67 -17.89
N THR A 38 -6.67 6.54 -17.64
CA THR A 38 -6.16 7.54 -18.59
C THR A 38 -5.00 7.02 -19.45
N GLY A 39 -4.68 5.72 -19.38
CA GLY A 39 -3.65 5.09 -20.20
C GLY A 39 -2.21 5.29 -19.72
N LYS A 40 -2.01 5.82 -18.50
CA LYS A 40 -0.65 5.95 -17.93
C LYS A 40 -0.13 4.60 -17.45
N LYS A 41 1.14 4.31 -17.69
CA LYS A 41 1.80 3.09 -17.20
C LYS A 41 1.98 3.12 -15.70
N MET A 42 1.59 2.04 -15.03
CA MET A 42 1.64 1.90 -13.59
C MET A 42 2.10 0.50 -13.20
N ILE A 43 2.54 0.36 -11.95
CA ILE A 43 2.63 -0.92 -11.27
C ILE A 43 1.66 -0.94 -10.09
N LYS A 44 1.07 -2.11 -9.88
CA LYS A 44 0.29 -2.43 -8.68
C LYS A 44 1.18 -3.27 -7.76
N ILE A 45 1.47 -2.75 -6.57
CA ILE A 45 2.29 -3.40 -5.56
C ILE A 45 1.36 -3.90 -4.47
N VAL A 46 1.44 -5.18 -4.16
CA VAL A 46 0.66 -5.84 -3.09
C VAL A 46 1.60 -6.17 -1.95
N LEU A 47 1.25 -5.71 -0.75
CA LEU A 47 2.10 -5.77 0.44
C LEU A 47 1.45 -6.59 1.56
N ASP A 48 2.26 -7.20 2.41
CA ASP A 48 1.86 -7.65 3.75
C ASP A 48 2.90 -7.19 4.77
N ILE A 49 2.50 -7.07 6.04
CA ILE A 49 3.43 -6.70 7.10
C ILE A 49 4.26 -7.92 7.47
N ALA A 50 5.58 -7.78 7.43
CA ALA A 50 6.53 -8.87 7.65
C ALA A 50 7.03 -8.99 9.09
N GLU A 51 7.00 -7.91 9.88
CA GLU A 51 7.58 -7.84 11.23
C GLU A 51 6.67 -7.10 12.22
N GLY A 52 6.87 -7.35 13.50
CA GLY A 52 6.17 -6.71 14.61
C GLY A 52 4.78 -7.30 14.90
N ASP A 53 4.03 -6.58 15.74
CA ASP A 53 2.73 -7.05 16.27
C ASP A 53 1.65 -7.18 15.18
N GLU A 54 1.80 -6.45 14.10
CA GLU A 54 0.87 -6.44 12.97
C GLU A 54 1.29 -7.40 11.83
N LYS A 55 2.27 -8.27 12.08
CA LYS A 55 2.77 -9.23 11.08
C LYS A 55 1.65 -10.09 10.52
N GLY A 56 1.60 -10.23 9.19
CA GLY A 56 0.63 -11.07 8.49
C GLY A 56 -0.78 -10.50 8.42
N ARG A 57 -1.00 -9.28 8.91
CA ARG A 57 -2.31 -8.64 9.04
C ARG A 57 -3.14 -8.66 7.77
N PHE A 58 -2.54 -8.32 6.64
CA PHE A 58 -3.27 -8.24 5.38
C PHE A 58 -3.54 -9.61 4.77
N MET A 59 -2.64 -10.56 4.94
CA MET A 59 -2.83 -11.95 4.56
C MET A 59 -3.95 -12.60 5.38
N GLU A 60 -4.00 -12.36 6.68
CA GLU A 60 -5.09 -12.84 7.54
C GLU A 60 -6.43 -12.25 7.12
N SER A 61 -6.47 -10.94 6.86
CA SER A 61 -7.65 -10.26 6.36
C SER A 61 -8.12 -10.83 5.01
N TYR A 62 -7.19 -11.12 4.10
CA TYR A 62 -7.49 -11.76 2.82
C TYR A 62 -8.02 -13.19 2.98
N LYS A 63 -7.43 -13.98 3.88
CA LYS A 63 -7.86 -15.36 4.15
C LYS A 63 -9.26 -15.41 4.77
N SER A 64 -9.58 -14.48 5.67
CA SER A 64 -10.87 -14.37 6.35
C SER A 64 -11.97 -13.76 5.48
N ASP A 65 -11.65 -13.25 4.29
CA ASP A 65 -12.64 -12.75 3.34
C ASP A 65 -13.52 -13.90 2.84
N THR A 66 -14.82 -13.82 3.09
CA THR A 66 -15.80 -14.84 2.71
C THR A 66 -16.46 -14.58 1.36
N ARG A 67 -16.09 -13.49 0.66
CA ARG A 67 -16.65 -13.18 -0.66
C ARG A 67 -16.22 -14.21 -1.69
N GLU A 68 -17.07 -14.48 -2.65
CA GLU A 68 -16.78 -15.39 -3.76
C GLU A 68 -15.48 -14.99 -4.49
N PHE A 69 -15.33 -13.70 -4.76
CA PHE A 69 -14.10 -13.13 -5.33
C PHE A 69 -13.35 -12.36 -4.24
N LYS A 70 -12.39 -13.04 -3.62
CA LYS A 70 -11.54 -12.41 -2.60
C LYS A 70 -10.70 -11.30 -3.19
N LYS A 71 -10.65 -10.18 -2.48
CA LYS A 71 -9.81 -9.03 -2.86
C LYS A 71 -8.79 -8.75 -1.76
N TRP A 72 -7.57 -8.46 -2.16
CA TRP A 72 -6.56 -8.01 -1.21
C TRP A 72 -7.01 -6.71 -0.54
N PRO A 73 -6.74 -6.52 0.76
CA PRO A 73 -7.13 -5.30 1.46
C PRO A 73 -6.56 -4.05 0.78
N ALA A 74 -7.42 -3.09 0.46
CA ALA A 74 -7.03 -1.86 -0.25
C ALA A 74 -5.95 -1.05 0.49
N GLY A 75 -5.93 -1.13 1.84
CA GLY A 75 -4.89 -0.51 2.67
C GLY A 75 -3.48 -1.11 2.50
N ALA A 76 -3.32 -2.16 1.70
CA ALA A 76 -2.04 -2.82 1.44
C ALA A 76 -1.72 -2.92 -0.06
N VAL A 77 -2.39 -2.11 -0.87
CA VAL A 77 -2.15 -2.02 -2.32
C VAL A 77 -1.68 -0.62 -2.67
N VAL A 78 -0.56 -0.55 -3.40
CA VAL A 78 -0.02 0.70 -3.92
C VAL A 78 -0.08 0.67 -5.43
N TYR A 79 -0.65 1.73 -6.03
CA TYR A 79 -0.56 2.00 -7.46
C TYR A 79 0.48 3.09 -7.67
N GLN A 80 1.52 2.78 -8.45
CA GLN A 80 2.65 3.66 -8.66
C GLN A 80 2.89 3.88 -10.14
N LEU A 81 2.85 5.15 -10.60
CA LEU A 81 3.26 5.50 -11.96
C LEU A 81 4.73 5.12 -12.18
N THR A 82 5.03 4.55 -13.32
CA THR A 82 6.41 4.17 -13.70
C THR A 82 7.11 5.25 -14.50
N GLU A 83 6.34 6.04 -15.24
CA GLU A 83 6.82 7.10 -16.14
C GLU A 83 6.08 8.41 -15.86
N ASP A 84 6.74 9.52 -16.12
CA ASP A 84 6.13 10.85 -16.19
C ASP A 84 5.45 11.07 -17.57
N PRO A 85 4.77 12.21 -17.82
CA PRO A 85 4.14 12.49 -19.11
C PRO A 85 5.12 12.53 -20.30
N GLU A 86 6.39 12.81 -20.05
CA GLU A 86 7.46 12.88 -21.04
C GLU A 86 8.09 11.48 -21.31
N GLY A 87 7.67 10.44 -20.57
CA GLY A 87 8.19 9.08 -20.71
C GLY A 87 9.47 8.81 -19.92
N ASN A 88 9.90 9.74 -19.06
CA ASN A 88 11.03 9.52 -18.17
C ASN A 88 10.60 8.72 -16.93
N THR A 89 11.58 8.13 -16.24
CA THR A 89 11.33 7.38 -15.02
C THR A 89 10.69 8.26 -13.93
N HIS A 90 9.53 7.85 -13.45
CA HIS A 90 8.88 8.53 -12.33
C HIS A 90 9.69 8.40 -11.03
N GLY A 91 9.94 9.51 -10.32
CA GLY A 91 10.82 9.55 -9.15
C GLY A 91 10.43 8.58 -8.04
N ARG A 92 9.12 8.42 -7.76
CA ARG A 92 8.65 7.47 -6.73
C ARG A 92 8.82 6.00 -7.15
N PHE A 93 8.71 5.69 -8.44
CA PHE A 93 9.03 4.36 -8.95
C PHE A 93 10.51 4.06 -8.75
N LYS A 94 11.38 5.02 -9.04
CA LYS A 94 12.81 4.91 -8.78
C LYS A 94 13.11 4.73 -7.28
N GLN A 95 12.43 5.48 -6.41
CA GLN A 95 12.56 5.32 -4.96
C GLN A 95 12.16 3.92 -4.51
N PHE A 96 11.00 3.41 -4.95
CA PHE A 96 10.56 2.04 -4.65
C PHE A 96 11.62 1.01 -5.03
N THR A 97 12.11 1.05 -6.27
CA THR A 97 13.10 0.09 -6.75
C THR A 97 14.41 0.17 -5.98
N ASN A 98 14.89 1.37 -5.63
CA ASN A 98 16.09 1.55 -4.82
C ASN A 98 15.88 0.97 -3.41
N CYS A 99 14.77 1.32 -2.73
CA CYS A 99 14.47 0.81 -1.39
C CYS A 99 14.41 -0.72 -1.34
N VAL A 100 13.84 -1.37 -2.36
CA VAL A 100 13.83 -2.84 -2.44
C VAL A 100 15.24 -3.39 -2.68
N THR A 101 16.01 -2.80 -3.58
CA THR A 101 17.39 -3.24 -3.86
C THR A 101 18.26 -3.12 -2.62
N ASP A 102 18.21 -2.00 -1.93
CA ASP A 102 19.05 -1.74 -0.74
C ASP A 102 18.61 -2.59 0.46
N SER A 103 17.33 -3.00 0.51
CA SER A 103 16.81 -3.83 1.58
C SER A 103 17.07 -5.34 1.39
N ASN A 104 17.44 -5.79 0.20
CA ASN A 104 17.57 -7.21 -0.11
C ASN A 104 18.94 -7.51 -0.74
N LYS A 105 19.88 -7.96 0.10
CA LYS A 105 21.24 -8.26 -0.34
C LYS A 105 21.28 -9.20 -1.54
N GLY A 106 21.96 -8.77 -2.60
CA GLY A 106 22.11 -9.56 -3.83
C GLY A 106 20.86 -9.58 -4.73
N PHE A 107 19.88 -8.74 -4.42
CA PHE A 107 18.73 -8.56 -5.31
C PHE A 107 19.09 -7.62 -6.47
N GLU A 108 18.75 -8.06 -7.68
CA GLU A 108 18.84 -7.28 -8.90
C GLU A 108 17.50 -7.30 -9.62
N ILE A 109 17.10 -6.15 -10.15
CA ILE A 109 15.85 -6.01 -10.90
C ILE A 109 15.98 -6.72 -12.25
N ARG A 110 15.06 -7.62 -12.54
CA ARG A 110 14.96 -8.26 -13.85
C ARG A 110 13.90 -7.55 -14.69
N TRP A 111 14.34 -6.88 -15.72
CA TRP A 111 13.44 -6.16 -16.63
C TRP A 111 12.73 -7.09 -17.63
N GLY A 112 11.64 -6.62 -18.20
CA GLY A 112 10.82 -7.38 -19.14
C GLY A 112 9.85 -8.34 -18.45
N LYS A 113 9.65 -9.53 -19.01
CA LYS A 113 8.61 -10.48 -18.57
C LYS A 113 8.74 -10.95 -17.11
N GLU A 114 9.93 -10.87 -16.55
CA GLU A 114 10.20 -11.27 -15.16
C GLU A 114 10.14 -10.12 -14.16
N PHE A 115 9.81 -8.91 -14.62
CA PHE A 115 9.86 -7.71 -13.78
C PHE A 115 9.03 -7.88 -12.50
N GLY A 116 7.74 -8.14 -12.62
CA GLY A 116 6.87 -8.29 -11.45
C GLY A 116 7.26 -9.47 -10.56
N ALA A 117 7.63 -10.59 -11.17
CA ALA A 117 7.94 -11.83 -10.46
C ALA A 117 9.21 -11.72 -9.59
N CYS A 118 10.20 -10.88 -9.98
CA CYS A 118 11.45 -10.76 -9.23
C CYS A 118 11.27 -10.10 -7.86
N PHE A 119 10.21 -9.32 -7.65
CA PHE A 119 9.94 -8.63 -6.39
C PHE A 119 9.25 -9.51 -5.35
N LYS A 120 8.62 -10.61 -5.76
CA LYS A 120 7.86 -11.47 -4.85
C LYS A 120 8.74 -12.02 -3.72
N GLY A 121 8.27 -11.88 -2.48
CA GLY A 121 8.98 -12.31 -1.27
C GLY A 121 10.12 -11.37 -0.85
N LYS A 122 10.32 -10.24 -1.52
CA LYS A 122 11.29 -9.23 -1.13
C LYS A 122 10.72 -8.31 -0.06
N GLN A 123 11.61 -7.81 0.81
CA GLN A 123 11.22 -6.88 1.86
C GLN A 123 11.45 -5.44 1.43
N VAL A 124 10.63 -4.56 1.97
CA VAL A 124 10.75 -3.11 1.81
C VAL A 124 10.17 -2.40 3.04
N GLY A 125 10.74 -1.28 3.41
CA GLY A 125 10.16 -0.39 4.41
C GLY A 125 9.01 0.41 3.80
N VAL A 126 7.91 0.55 4.54
CA VAL A 126 6.75 1.32 4.11
C VAL A 126 6.25 2.19 5.25
N ILE A 127 6.05 3.47 4.97
CA ILE A 127 5.43 4.40 5.90
C ILE A 127 3.95 4.50 5.56
N PHE A 128 3.11 4.17 6.55
CA PHE A 128 1.67 4.27 6.46
C PHE A 128 1.20 5.56 7.13
N GLY A 129 0.35 6.30 6.45
CA GLY A 129 -0.29 7.51 6.96
C GLY A 129 -1.81 7.38 6.96
N ARG A 130 -2.49 8.24 7.73
CA ARG A 130 -3.95 8.26 7.81
C ARG A 130 -4.52 9.23 6.78
N GLU A 131 -5.58 8.81 6.13
CA GLU A 131 -6.33 9.60 5.17
C GLU A 131 -7.82 9.53 5.48
N GLN A 132 -8.46 10.68 5.49
CA GLN A 132 -9.91 10.77 5.63
C GLN A 132 -10.57 10.49 4.27
N TYR A 133 -11.63 9.74 4.26
CA TYR A 133 -12.44 9.49 3.08
C TYR A 133 -13.93 9.53 3.41
N GLU A 134 -14.74 9.83 2.42
CA GLU A 134 -16.20 9.75 2.52
C GLU A 134 -16.66 8.33 2.18
N SER A 135 -17.44 7.74 3.08
CA SER A 135 -17.99 6.41 2.88
C SER A 135 -19.05 6.42 1.79
N PRO A 136 -18.91 5.61 0.71
CA PRO A 136 -19.91 5.56 -0.37
C PRO A 136 -21.27 5.00 0.06
N LYS A 137 -21.35 4.41 1.27
CA LYS A 137 -22.59 3.83 1.78
C LYS A 137 -23.52 4.85 2.43
N ASP A 138 -22.94 5.81 3.15
CA ASP A 138 -23.69 6.69 4.05
C ASP A 138 -23.17 8.13 4.08
N GLY A 139 -22.17 8.48 3.26
CA GLY A 139 -21.55 9.80 3.24
C GLY A 139 -20.77 10.15 4.51
N SER A 140 -20.61 9.22 5.45
CA SER A 140 -19.89 9.50 6.69
C SER A 140 -18.38 9.62 6.43
N LEU A 141 -17.75 10.59 7.09
CA LEU A 141 -16.29 10.75 7.07
C LEU A 141 -15.64 9.66 7.92
N ARG A 142 -14.72 8.93 7.32
CA ARG A 142 -13.99 7.84 7.95
C ARG A 142 -12.49 7.99 7.71
N TRP A 143 -11.70 7.28 8.50
CA TRP A 143 -10.26 7.23 8.37
C TRP A 143 -9.81 5.89 7.82
N SER A 144 -8.86 5.92 6.89
CA SER A 144 -8.13 4.73 6.44
C SER A 144 -6.63 4.96 6.61
N THR A 145 -5.90 3.90 6.87
CA THR A 145 -4.44 3.91 6.92
C THR A 145 -3.92 3.26 5.65
N LYS A 146 -3.09 3.98 4.90
CA LYS A 146 -2.58 3.56 3.58
C LYS A 146 -1.07 3.78 3.47
N PRO A 147 -0.38 2.98 2.63
CA PRO A 147 1.02 3.21 2.28
C PRO A 147 1.18 4.58 1.61
N GLN A 148 2.12 5.38 2.11
CA GLN A 148 2.40 6.71 1.55
C GLN A 148 3.81 6.84 0.99
N PHE A 149 4.82 6.23 1.65
CA PHE A 149 6.22 6.34 1.22
C PHE A 149 6.93 5.00 1.35
N PHE A 150 7.90 4.78 0.47
CA PHE A 150 8.84 3.67 0.58
C PHE A 150 10.14 4.13 1.24
N LYS A 151 10.71 3.26 2.06
CA LYS A 151 11.97 3.38 2.75
C LYS A 151 12.74 2.07 2.68
N THR A 152 13.99 2.08 3.06
CA THR A 152 14.72 0.81 3.28
C THR A 152 14.24 0.14 4.56
N VAL A 153 14.43 -1.17 4.66
CA VAL A 153 14.14 -1.93 5.90
C VAL A 153 14.98 -1.42 7.07
N ALA A 154 16.23 -1.03 6.82
CA ALA A 154 17.12 -0.47 7.83
C ALA A 154 16.57 0.83 8.41
N GLU A 155 16.16 1.79 7.57
CA GLU A 155 15.57 3.06 8.03
C GLU A 155 14.33 2.82 8.90
N ILE A 156 13.49 1.83 8.57
CA ILE A 156 12.31 1.51 9.40
C ILE A 156 12.73 0.93 10.76
N ARG A 157 13.68 -0.02 10.78
CA ARG A 157 14.14 -0.64 12.04
C ARG A 157 14.86 0.33 12.95
N ASP A 158 15.61 1.26 12.37
CA ASP A 158 16.34 2.30 13.09
C ASP A 158 15.43 3.47 13.53
N GLY A 159 14.18 3.50 13.06
CA GLY A 159 13.24 4.60 13.33
C GLY A 159 13.57 5.89 12.60
N ASP A 160 14.39 5.82 11.55
CA ASP A 160 14.78 6.97 10.72
C ASP A 160 13.69 7.31 9.68
N PHE A 161 12.53 7.69 10.19
CA PHE A 161 11.42 8.15 9.37
C PHE A 161 10.51 9.09 10.16
N LYS A 162 9.76 9.89 9.41
CA LYS A 162 8.70 10.75 9.97
C LYS A 162 7.35 10.19 9.54
N VAL A 163 6.44 10.01 10.52
CA VAL A 163 5.05 9.67 10.22
C VAL A 163 4.38 10.90 9.60
N PRO A 164 3.73 10.76 8.44
CA PRO A 164 3.04 11.86 7.80
C PRO A 164 1.89 12.37 8.66
N GLU A 165 1.58 13.65 8.53
CA GLU A 165 0.38 14.23 9.14
C GLU A 165 -0.88 13.62 8.54
N ASP A 166 -1.94 13.55 9.36
CA ASP A 166 -3.23 13.04 8.92
C ASP A 166 -3.80 13.90 7.80
N LYS A 167 -4.12 13.29 6.67
CA LYS A 167 -4.76 13.98 5.55
C LYS A 167 -6.25 14.04 5.76
N THR A 168 -6.79 15.23 5.95
CA THR A 168 -8.23 15.48 6.02
C THR A 168 -8.77 15.81 4.63
N LEU A 169 -10.03 15.43 4.36
CA LEU A 169 -10.72 15.91 3.17
C LEU A 169 -10.92 17.42 3.28
N PRO A 170 -10.73 18.18 2.20
CA PRO A 170 -11.05 19.59 2.17
C PRO A 170 -12.53 19.79 2.52
N SER A 171 -12.82 20.59 3.53
CA SER A 171 -14.19 20.96 3.87
C SER A 171 -14.75 21.85 2.78
N GLY A 172 -15.54 21.28 1.89
CA GLY A 172 -16.41 21.99 0.94
C GLY A 172 -15.71 22.88 -0.09
N SER A 173 -15.83 22.52 -1.35
CA SER A 173 -15.45 23.21 -2.59
C SER A 173 -14.10 22.78 -3.18
N ALA A 174 -14.20 22.38 -4.45
CA ALA A 174 -13.08 22.15 -5.34
C ALA A 174 -12.14 23.37 -5.37
N VAL A 175 -11.05 23.29 -4.61
CA VAL A 175 -9.90 24.16 -4.77
C VAL A 175 -8.70 23.26 -4.98
N ALA A 176 -8.10 23.37 -6.13
CA ALA A 176 -6.82 22.77 -6.42
C ALA A 176 -5.82 23.19 -5.33
N VAL A 177 -5.48 22.27 -4.44
CA VAL A 177 -4.43 22.48 -3.45
C VAL A 177 -3.13 22.07 -4.09
N ASN A 178 -2.19 22.99 -4.17
CA ASN A 178 -0.81 22.71 -4.55
C ASN A 178 -0.29 21.56 -3.68
N ALA A 179 -0.14 20.38 -4.27
CA ALA A 179 0.52 19.26 -3.64
C ALA A 179 1.96 19.69 -3.28
N PRO A 180 2.49 19.33 -2.10
CA PRO A 180 3.89 19.51 -1.82
C PRO A 180 4.70 18.77 -2.88
N GLU A 181 5.75 19.39 -3.39
CA GLU A 181 6.60 18.86 -4.45
C GLU A 181 6.98 17.38 -4.14
N GLY A 182 6.53 16.46 -5.00
CA GLY A 182 6.81 15.03 -4.89
C GLY A 182 5.61 14.09 -4.96
N PHE A 183 4.38 14.59 -4.90
CA PHE A 183 3.17 13.78 -5.03
C PHE A 183 2.37 14.19 -6.28
N SER A 184 2.37 13.35 -7.32
CA SER A 184 1.28 13.37 -8.28
C SER A 184 0.11 12.60 -7.64
N GLU A 185 -0.99 13.28 -7.37
CA GLU A 185 -2.23 12.62 -6.94
C GLU A 185 -2.65 11.63 -8.03
N ILE A 186 -2.70 10.35 -7.67
CA ILE A 186 -3.46 9.37 -8.43
C ILE A 186 -4.91 9.68 -8.05
N THR A 187 -5.63 10.33 -8.94
CA THR A 187 -7.06 10.57 -8.77
C THR A 187 -7.81 9.23 -8.85
N ASP A 188 -9.03 9.16 -8.30
CA ASP A 188 -9.87 7.95 -8.40
C ASP A 188 -10.07 7.51 -9.86
N ASP A 189 -9.93 8.43 -10.83
CA ASP A 189 -9.98 8.14 -12.26
C ASP A 189 -8.73 7.37 -12.77
N ASP A 190 -7.63 7.40 -12.04
CA ASP A 190 -6.39 6.71 -12.40
C ASP A 190 -6.29 5.27 -11.82
N ILE A 191 -7.21 4.87 -10.93
CA ILE A 191 -7.21 3.55 -10.29
C ILE A 191 -7.99 2.55 -11.17
N PRO A 192 -7.37 1.45 -11.65
CA PRO A 192 -8.10 0.40 -12.36
C PRO A 192 -8.97 -0.40 -11.38
N PHE A 193 -10.21 -0.68 -11.74
CA PHE A 193 -11.15 -1.56 -11.01
C PHE A 193 -11.02 -3.00 -11.44
#